data_c9e9a1de34cc81c2a8aaf40a79d8eb11
#
_entry.id   c9e9a1de34cc81c2a8aaf40a79d8eb11
#
_cell.length_a   1.000
_cell.length_b   1.000
_cell.length_c   1.000
_cell.angle_alpha   90.00
_cell.angle_beta   90.00
_cell.angle_gamma   90.00
#
_symmetry.space_group_name_H-M   'P 1'
#
loop_
_entity.id
_entity.type
_entity.pdbx_description
1 polymer ?
#
loop_
_entity_poly.entity_id
_entity_poly.type
_entity_poly.pdbx_seq_one_letter_code
_entity_poly.pdbx_strand_id
1 'polypeptide(L)'
;PSGVGSDSSEVLGAHVQATHTLQLAGAKLSSAFHPAKQAFGSWEVVDIGIPATITESLSRLELLTDDLVKPWLPKRESTAHKYSVGTVLVIAGSPRYLGAAELACRAAYRAGAGLVTLAAEARFSNSWPEIIFETLNWQDRPLET
;
A
#
# COMPACT_ATOMS: atom_id res chain seq x y z
N PRO A 1 21.80 12.81 2.16
CA PRO A 1 22.45 14.10 2.45
C PRO A 1 23.24 14.04 3.76
N SER A 2 24.29 14.87 3.88
CA SER A 2 25.08 14.93 5.12
C SER A 2 24.22 15.37 6.30
N GLY A 3 24.37 14.71 7.44
CA GLY A 3 23.58 14.93 8.65
C GLY A 3 22.29 14.11 8.75
N VAL A 4 22.00 13.27 7.73
CA VAL A 4 20.89 12.31 7.75
C VAL A 4 21.42 10.90 7.81
N GLY A 5 20.96 10.11 8.77
CA GLY A 5 21.29 8.69 8.87
C GLY A 5 20.76 7.88 7.68
N SER A 6 21.40 6.75 7.36
CA SER A 6 20.98 5.90 6.24
C SER A 6 19.81 4.95 6.62
N ASP A 7 19.78 4.50 7.88
CA ASP A 7 19.03 3.33 8.30
C ASP A 7 17.79 3.67 9.16
N SER A 8 17.51 4.95 9.35
CA SER A 8 16.32 5.42 10.06
C SER A 8 15.67 6.61 9.38
N SER A 9 14.43 6.89 9.72
CA SER A 9 13.72 8.09 9.26
C SER A 9 13.97 9.32 10.13
N GLU A 10 14.77 9.19 11.19
CA GLU A 10 15.00 10.27 12.15
C GLU A 10 16.01 11.29 11.63
N VAL A 11 15.79 12.55 11.97
CA VAL A 11 16.72 13.64 11.73
C VAL A 11 17.13 14.20 13.08
N LEU A 12 18.38 13.95 13.46
CA LEU A 12 18.87 14.23 14.82
C LEU A 12 19.44 15.63 15.00
N GLY A 13 19.59 16.41 13.94
CA GLY A 13 20.17 17.75 14.03
C GLY A 13 20.31 18.47 12.71
N ALA A 14 21.32 19.31 12.61
CA ALA A 14 21.64 20.04 11.38
C ALA A 14 21.97 19.09 10.23
N HIS A 15 21.36 19.29 9.08
CA HIS A 15 21.53 18.45 7.91
C HIS A 15 21.41 19.25 6.63
N VAL A 16 21.90 18.69 5.54
CA VAL A 16 21.80 19.29 4.21
C VAL A 16 20.38 19.03 3.65
N GLN A 17 19.75 20.10 3.17
CA GLN A 17 18.55 20.02 2.33
C GLN A 17 19.01 19.95 0.87
N ALA A 18 18.98 18.76 0.29
CA ALA A 18 19.41 18.55 -1.09
C ALA A 18 18.25 18.81 -2.07
N THR A 19 18.55 19.38 -3.21
CA THR A 19 17.62 19.46 -4.34
C THR A 19 17.56 18.10 -5.07
N HIS A 20 18.72 17.44 -5.15
CA HIS A 20 18.87 16.13 -5.76
C HIS A 20 19.91 15.30 -5.01
N THR A 21 19.65 14.01 -4.82
CA THR A 21 20.55 13.11 -4.09
C THR A 21 20.87 11.88 -4.93
N LEU A 22 22.16 11.61 -5.11
CA LEU A 22 22.65 10.35 -5.67
C LEU A 22 22.90 9.37 -4.51
N GLN A 23 22.22 8.24 -4.52
CA GLN A 23 22.39 7.18 -3.54
C GLN A 23 23.25 6.07 -4.13
N LEU A 24 24.42 5.83 -3.55
CA LEU A 24 25.36 4.84 -4.07
C LEU A 24 24.93 3.43 -3.67
N ALA A 25 24.96 2.50 -4.61
CA ALA A 25 24.69 1.07 -4.53
C ALA A 25 23.24 0.67 -4.20
N GLY A 26 22.51 1.43 -3.38
CA GLY A 26 21.15 1.08 -3.00
C GLY A 26 20.40 2.24 -2.35
N ALA A 27 19.08 2.20 -2.42
CA ALA A 27 18.22 3.17 -1.76
C ALA A 27 18.38 3.06 -0.23
N LYS A 28 18.44 4.20 0.44
CA LYS A 28 18.55 4.26 1.91
C LYS A 28 17.16 4.36 2.51
N LEU A 29 16.97 3.74 3.67
CA LEU A 29 15.67 3.77 4.36
C LEU A 29 15.18 5.20 4.60
N SER A 30 16.11 6.09 4.97
CA SER A 30 15.83 7.51 5.20
C SER A 30 15.28 8.26 3.99
N SER A 31 15.58 7.82 2.76
CA SER A 31 15.01 8.44 1.55
C SER A 31 13.55 8.06 1.27
N ALA A 32 13.06 6.99 1.90
CA ALA A 32 11.71 6.48 1.71
C ALA A 32 10.72 7.03 2.76
N PHE A 33 11.16 7.35 3.97
CA PHE A 33 10.30 7.68 5.10
C PHE A 33 10.50 9.08 5.65
N HIS A 34 9.39 9.70 6.06
CA HIS A 34 9.41 10.99 6.75
C HIS A 34 9.82 10.83 8.23
N PRO A 35 10.46 11.86 8.82
CA PRO A 35 10.80 13.17 8.24
C PRO A 35 12.04 13.20 7.34
N ALA A 36 12.97 12.26 7.44
CA ALA A 36 14.26 12.28 6.72
C ALA A 36 14.12 12.42 5.20
N LYS A 37 13.09 11.83 4.60
CA LYS A 37 12.80 11.92 3.15
C LYS A 37 12.81 13.35 2.61
N GLN A 38 12.38 14.33 3.40
CA GLN A 38 12.34 15.73 2.98
C GLN A 38 13.72 16.31 2.64
N ALA A 39 14.77 15.78 3.28
CA ALA A 39 16.12 16.26 3.06
C ALA A 39 16.74 15.79 1.73
N PHE A 40 16.14 14.80 1.07
CA PHE A 40 16.72 14.17 -0.13
C PHE A 40 16.40 14.90 -1.43
N GLY A 41 15.33 15.66 -1.49
CA GLY A 41 14.80 16.19 -2.74
C GLY A 41 14.37 15.08 -3.70
N SER A 42 14.60 15.25 -4.99
CA SER A 42 14.56 14.14 -5.94
C SER A 42 15.78 13.24 -5.73
N TRP A 43 15.66 11.94 -5.96
CA TRP A 43 16.81 11.05 -5.78
C TRP A 43 16.81 9.89 -6.77
N GLU A 44 17.97 9.33 -7.00
CA GLU A 44 18.20 8.13 -7.80
C GLU A 44 19.27 7.25 -7.16
N VAL A 45 19.25 5.97 -7.50
CA VAL A 45 20.28 5.01 -7.10
C VAL A 45 21.29 4.88 -8.22
N VAL A 46 22.58 5.01 -7.88
CA VAL A 46 23.69 4.87 -8.81
C VAL A 46 24.41 3.56 -8.53
N ASP A 47 24.56 2.73 -9.55
CA ASP A 47 25.36 1.54 -9.48
C ASP A 47 26.86 1.91 -9.42
N ILE A 48 27.56 1.35 -8.46
CA ILE A 48 29.00 1.53 -8.24
C ILE A 48 29.77 0.21 -8.35
N GLY A 49 29.17 -0.81 -8.96
CA GLY A 49 29.80 -2.10 -9.22
C GLY A 49 29.81 -3.06 -8.02
N ILE A 50 28.96 -2.84 -7.01
CA ILE A 50 28.76 -3.83 -5.93
C ILE A 50 27.85 -4.95 -6.44
N PRO A 51 28.27 -6.22 -6.38
CA PRO A 51 27.42 -7.33 -6.81
C PRO A 51 26.08 -7.37 -6.08
N ALA A 52 25.00 -7.58 -6.83
CA ALA A 52 23.62 -7.65 -6.28
C ALA A 52 23.49 -8.70 -5.16
N THR A 53 24.21 -9.82 -5.25
CA THR A 53 24.22 -10.86 -4.23
C THR A 53 24.67 -10.37 -2.85
N ILE A 54 25.49 -9.32 -2.80
CA ILE A 54 25.94 -8.69 -1.55
C ILE A 54 24.83 -7.75 -1.04
N THR A 55 24.32 -6.88 -1.89
CA THR A 55 23.30 -5.89 -1.50
C THR A 55 21.98 -6.53 -1.09
N GLU A 56 21.55 -7.58 -1.78
CA GLU A 56 20.33 -8.35 -1.46
C GLU A 56 20.42 -9.07 -0.11
N SER A 57 21.63 -9.51 0.30
CA SER A 57 21.83 -10.18 1.58
C SER A 57 21.77 -9.23 2.79
N LEU A 58 21.95 -7.92 2.58
CA LEU A 58 22.07 -6.92 3.63
C LEU A 58 20.74 -6.28 4.05
N SER A 59 19.72 -6.38 3.23
CA SER A 59 18.42 -5.75 3.52
C SER A 59 17.28 -6.75 3.40
N ARG A 60 16.33 -6.65 4.35
CA ARG A 60 15.03 -7.32 4.28
C ARG A 60 13.91 -6.43 3.74
N LEU A 61 14.25 -5.20 3.37
CA LEU A 61 13.32 -4.20 2.86
C LEU A 61 13.56 -4.04 1.36
N GLU A 62 12.49 -3.97 0.62
CA GLU A 62 12.50 -3.78 -0.81
C GLU A 62 11.67 -2.55 -1.17
N LEU A 63 12.22 -1.72 -2.06
CA LEU A 63 11.49 -0.59 -2.60
C LEU A 63 10.55 -1.07 -3.70
N LEU A 64 9.26 -0.84 -3.52
CA LEU A 64 8.27 -1.16 -4.55
C LEU A 64 8.46 -0.22 -5.76
N THR A 65 8.86 -0.82 -6.88
CA THR A 65 8.98 -0.14 -8.17
C THR A 65 7.90 -0.65 -9.13
N ASP A 66 7.63 0.13 -10.18
CA ASP A 66 6.70 -0.29 -11.24
C ASP A 66 7.06 -1.65 -11.84
N ASP A 67 8.35 -1.90 -12.07
CA ASP A 67 8.83 -3.13 -12.67
C ASP A 67 8.69 -4.33 -11.75
N LEU A 68 8.79 -4.12 -10.44
CA LEU A 68 8.52 -5.15 -9.43
C LEU A 68 7.02 -5.47 -9.34
N VAL A 69 6.16 -4.45 -9.41
CA VAL A 69 4.71 -4.61 -9.21
C VAL A 69 3.99 -5.07 -10.47
N LYS A 70 4.40 -4.63 -11.67
CA LYS A 70 3.75 -5.00 -12.94
C LYS A 70 3.50 -6.50 -13.13
N PRO A 71 4.45 -7.41 -12.81
CA PRO A 71 4.24 -8.86 -12.94
C PRO A 71 3.17 -9.42 -12.00
N TRP A 72 2.88 -8.72 -10.88
CA TRP A 72 1.88 -9.15 -9.89
C TRP A 72 0.45 -8.77 -10.30
N LEU A 73 0.31 -7.81 -11.23
CA LEU A 73 -0.99 -7.38 -11.70
C LEU A 73 -1.61 -8.46 -12.60
N PRO A 74 -2.78 -9.00 -12.24
CA PRO A 74 -3.43 -10.02 -13.04
C PRO A 74 -3.89 -9.44 -14.38
N LYS A 75 -3.61 -10.15 -15.47
CA LYS A 75 -4.19 -9.84 -16.78
C LYS A 75 -5.61 -10.37 -16.81
N ARG A 76 -6.56 -9.50 -17.14
CA ARG A 76 -7.95 -9.90 -17.30
C ARG A 76 -8.12 -10.61 -18.66
N GLU A 77 -8.56 -11.86 -18.63
CA GLU A 77 -8.90 -12.61 -19.83
C GLU A 77 -10.12 -12.00 -20.53
N SER A 78 -10.17 -12.11 -21.87
CA SER A 78 -11.31 -11.61 -22.66
C SER A 78 -12.64 -12.29 -22.32
N THR A 79 -12.58 -13.51 -21.79
CA THR A 79 -13.72 -14.33 -21.36
C THR A 79 -14.05 -14.14 -19.86
N ALA A 80 -13.32 -13.26 -19.17
CA ALA A 80 -13.52 -13.05 -17.75
C ALA A 80 -14.90 -12.47 -17.44
N HIS A 81 -15.56 -13.01 -16.43
CA HIS A 81 -16.82 -12.54 -15.91
C HIS A 81 -16.73 -12.29 -14.39
N LYS A 82 -17.74 -11.67 -13.80
CA LYS A 82 -17.71 -11.22 -12.39
C LYS A 82 -17.35 -12.31 -11.37
N TYR A 83 -17.62 -13.56 -11.64
CA TYR A 83 -17.28 -14.68 -10.73
C TYR A 83 -15.88 -15.24 -10.98
N SER A 84 -15.29 -15.07 -12.17
CA SER A 84 -13.97 -15.63 -12.49
C SER A 84 -12.82 -14.73 -12.03
N VAL A 85 -13.08 -13.45 -11.77
CA VAL A 85 -12.05 -12.47 -11.36
C VAL A 85 -11.97 -12.27 -9.84
N GLY A 86 -12.71 -13.06 -9.09
CA GLY A 86 -12.68 -13.06 -7.63
C GLY A 86 -13.71 -12.16 -6.97
N THR A 87 -14.01 -12.51 -5.71
CA THR A 87 -14.95 -11.80 -4.85
C THR A 87 -14.23 -11.28 -3.62
N VAL A 88 -14.53 -10.05 -3.22
CA VAL A 88 -13.97 -9.43 -2.02
C VAL A 88 -15.07 -9.22 -0.99
N LEU A 89 -14.85 -9.69 0.23
CA LEU A 89 -15.66 -9.38 1.40
C LEU A 89 -14.94 -8.30 2.21
N VAL A 90 -15.59 -7.17 2.40
CA VAL A 90 -15.12 -6.07 3.25
C VAL A 90 -15.93 -6.10 4.54
N ILE A 91 -15.27 -6.37 5.65
CA ILE A 91 -15.87 -6.33 6.99
C ILE A 91 -15.40 -5.03 7.64
N ALA A 92 -16.21 -3.99 7.58
CA ALA A 92 -15.82 -2.66 8.03
C ALA A 92 -17.04 -1.75 8.20
N GLY A 93 -16.81 -0.61 8.85
CA GLY A 93 -17.83 0.42 8.99
C GLY A 93 -18.60 0.30 10.30
N SER A 94 -18.31 1.19 11.21
CA SER A 94 -19.19 1.48 12.35
C SER A 94 -20.19 2.56 11.94
N PRO A 95 -21.30 2.74 12.67
CA PRO A 95 -22.28 3.79 12.37
C PRO A 95 -21.68 5.20 12.25
N ARG A 96 -20.53 5.44 12.90
CA ARG A 96 -19.81 6.72 12.87
C ARG A 96 -18.84 6.88 11.69
N TYR A 97 -18.32 5.76 11.14
CA TYR A 97 -17.24 5.76 10.13
C TYR A 97 -17.59 4.91 8.91
N LEU A 98 -18.78 5.11 8.41
CA LEU A 98 -19.28 4.35 7.26
C LEU A 98 -18.51 4.64 5.96
N GLY A 99 -18.05 5.89 5.75
CA GLY A 99 -17.37 6.30 4.52
C GLY A 99 -16.08 5.52 4.23
N ALA A 100 -15.33 5.13 5.28
CA ALA A 100 -14.11 4.34 5.11
C ALA A 100 -14.39 2.95 4.51
N ALA A 101 -15.48 2.31 4.93
CA ALA A 101 -15.91 1.02 4.40
C ALA A 101 -16.31 1.13 2.92
N GLU A 102 -17.02 2.19 2.54
CA GLU A 102 -17.35 2.43 1.14
C GLU A 102 -16.13 2.67 0.28
N LEU A 103 -15.18 3.46 0.76
CA LEU A 103 -13.92 3.69 0.06
C LEU A 103 -13.13 2.40 -0.16
N ALA A 104 -13.10 1.49 0.81
CA ALA A 104 -12.49 0.17 0.67
C ALA A 104 -13.18 -0.68 -0.40
N CYS A 105 -14.51 -0.70 -0.43
CA CYS A 105 -15.27 -1.40 -1.46
C CYS A 105 -15.01 -0.84 -2.86
N ARG A 106 -14.98 0.49 -2.99
CA ARG A 106 -14.66 1.16 -4.27
C ARG A 106 -13.23 0.85 -4.73
N ALA A 107 -12.29 0.82 -3.79
CA ALA A 107 -10.91 0.45 -4.11
C ALA A 107 -10.81 -0.99 -4.62
N ALA A 108 -11.53 -1.93 -4.01
CA ALA A 108 -11.60 -3.32 -4.46
C ALA A 108 -12.14 -3.44 -5.89
N TYR A 109 -13.22 -2.73 -6.24
CA TYR A 109 -13.71 -2.70 -7.62
C TYR A 109 -12.72 -2.10 -8.60
N ARG A 110 -12.06 -0.99 -8.23
CA ARG A 110 -11.02 -0.36 -9.08
C ARG A 110 -9.79 -1.25 -9.26
N ALA A 111 -9.48 -2.08 -8.27
CA ALA A 111 -8.42 -3.09 -8.37
C ALA A 111 -8.82 -4.29 -9.23
N GLY A 112 -10.09 -4.40 -9.65
CA GLY A 112 -10.55 -5.42 -10.59
C GLY A 112 -11.39 -6.54 -10.00
N ALA A 113 -11.83 -6.43 -8.74
CA ALA A 113 -12.74 -7.41 -8.14
C ALA A 113 -14.03 -7.54 -8.96
N GLY A 114 -14.52 -8.78 -9.12
CA GLY A 114 -15.74 -9.06 -9.86
C GLY A 114 -17.00 -8.80 -9.05
N LEU A 115 -16.95 -9.06 -7.76
CA LEU A 115 -18.01 -8.78 -6.80
C LEU A 115 -17.39 -8.23 -5.51
N VAL A 116 -18.08 -7.28 -4.88
CA VAL A 116 -17.71 -6.77 -3.57
C VAL A 116 -18.91 -6.77 -2.65
N THR A 117 -18.76 -7.42 -1.51
CA THR A 117 -19.75 -7.45 -0.44
C THR A 117 -19.22 -6.64 0.74
N LEU A 118 -20.04 -5.72 1.22
CA LEU A 118 -19.79 -4.99 2.46
C LEU A 118 -20.63 -5.61 3.58
N ALA A 119 -19.98 -6.14 4.59
CA ALA A 119 -20.58 -6.56 5.84
C ALA A 119 -20.37 -5.47 6.91
N ALA A 120 -21.45 -4.82 7.34
CA ALA A 120 -21.43 -3.72 8.30
C ALA A 120 -22.72 -3.68 9.13
N GLU A 121 -22.68 -2.97 10.26
CA GLU A 121 -23.86 -2.81 11.15
C GLU A 121 -24.95 -1.95 10.52
N ALA A 122 -24.60 -1.01 9.67
CA ALA A 122 -25.55 -0.09 9.04
C ALA A 122 -25.26 0.10 7.56
N ARG A 123 -26.33 0.29 6.78
CA ARG A 123 -26.25 0.57 5.35
C ARG A 123 -26.17 2.07 5.11
N PHE A 124 -25.39 2.46 4.10
CA PHE A 124 -25.38 3.84 3.59
C PHE A 124 -26.66 4.15 2.80
N SER A 125 -27.15 5.36 2.96
CA SER A 125 -28.30 5.84 2.17
C SER A 125 -27.97 6.04 0.68
N ASN A 126 -26.71 6.30 0.33
CA ASN A 126 -26.21 6.57 -1.03
C ASN A 126 -25.05 5.64 -1.43
N SER A 127 -25.09 4.37 -1.00
CA SER A 127 -24.09 3.39 -1.42
C SER A 127 -24.14 3.15 -2.93
N TRP A 128 -22.99 2.84 -3.53
CA TRP A 128 -22.93 2.38 -4.90
C TRP A 128 -23.80 1.14 -5.09
N PRO A 129 -24.66 1.10 -6.11
CA PRO A 129 -25.59 -0.01 -6.30
C PRO A 129 -24.90 -1.35 -6.57
N GLU A 130 -23.65 -1.31 -7.03
CA GLU A 130 -22.82 -2.52 -7.28
C GLU A 130 -22.35 -3.19 -5.99
N ILE A 131 -22.28 -2.46 -4.87
CA ILE A 131 -21.83 -3.03 -3.59
C ILE A 131 -22.98 -3.84 -2.98
N ILE A 132 -22.74 -5.13 -2.82
CA ILE A 132 -23.65 -6.02 -2.10
C ILE A 132 -23.53 -5.70 -0.61
N PHE A 133 -24.64 -5.50 0.07
CA PHE A 133 -24.64 -5.18 1.49
C PHE A 133 -25.20 -6.34 2.31
N GLU A 134 -24.44 -6.74 3.33
CA GLU A 134 -24.84 -7.71 4.34
C GLU A 134 -24.83 -7.06 5.72
N THR A 135 -25.91 -7.24 6.46
CA THR A 135 -25.98 -6.73 7.83
C THR A 135 -25.13 -7.62 8.74
N LEU A 136 -24.18 -7.03 9.44
CA LEU A 136 -23.35 -7.72 10.42
C LEU A 136 -23.81 -7.35 11.82
N ASN A 137 -24.29 -8.34 12.57
CA ASN A 137 -24.62 -8.16 13.97
C ASN A 137 -23.48 -8.78 14.83
N TRP A 138 -22.62 -7.93 15.38
CA TRP A 138 -21.47 -8.36 16.19
C TRP A 138 -21.87 -9.03 17.50
N GLN A 139 -23.11 -8.82 17.95
CA GLN A 139 -23.60 -9.38 19.22
C GLN A 139 -23.96 -10.85 19.12
N ASP A 140 -24.19 -11.37 17.92
CA ASP A 140 -24.67 -12.73 17.68
C ASP A 140 -23.54 -13.76 17.46
N ARG A 141 -22.27 -13.33 17.44
CA ARG A 141 -21.12 -14.23 17.33
C ARG A 141 -20.11 -13.98 18.45
N PRO A 142 -20.07 -14.82 19.50
CA PRO A 142 -18.94 -14.85 20.39
C PRO A 142 -17.70 -15.20 19.55
N LEU A 143 -16.66 -14.35 19.66
CA LEU A 143 -15.33 -14.70 19.16
C LEU A 143 -14.88 -15.93 19.95
N GLU A 144 -14.99 -17.10 19.36
CA GLU A 144 -14.32 -18.29 19.90
C GLU A 144 -12.83 -18.02 19.85
N THR A 145 -12.21 -17.91 21.02
CA THR A 145 -10.77 -17.69 21.22
C THR A 145 -10.01 -18.99 21.04
#